data_acb9e7f772bba287481243ab150748cd
#
_entry.id   acb9e7f772bba287481243ab150748cd
#
_cell.length_a   1.000
_cell.length_b   1.000
_cell.length_c   1.000
_cell.angle_alpha   90.00
_cell.angle_beta   90.00
_cell.angle_gamma   90.00
#
_symmetry.space_group_name_H-M   'P 1'
#
loop_
_entity.id
_entity.type
_entity.pdbx_description
1 polymer ?
#
loop_
_entity_poly.entity_id
_entity_poly.type
_entity_poly.pdbx_seq_one_letter_code
_entity_poly.pdbx_strand_id
1 'polypeptide(L)'
;MLPFPKFSLEAPHRIEDALAFLAQPGSIPVAGGTDLLPSVKHRLYTPTTVVSLRGLRDLRRVEALPGGGIALGAGLTLREVQRHPDVQAGWPALAHAASTVATPILQNMGTLGGNVMLDTRCLYYNQPEGWRAALGFCLKKDGAICHVAPKGQGCYAAHSADTVPALWLYGAEVELVSLAGTRRVALPDLYDVDGRTWVKVQRGELLTRILLPAPSGPVGHRKCRTRAAIDYGWLLIGVSRRDAGYRAVLSAIGPQPIEVTGGTPEELAENAYKATQPLATHNLPPPYRKRMVRVEVRRAAEALP
;
A
#
# COMPACT_ATOMS: atom_id res chain seq x y z
N MET A 1 -23.77 8.64 -9.57
CA MET A 1 -22.82 8.49 -8.47
C MET A 1 -23.63 8.29 -7.20
N LEU A 2 -23.38 7.26 -6.41
CA LEU A 2 -24.15 7.00 -5.18
C LEU A 2 -23.85 8.12 -4.15
N PRO A 3 -24.87 8.55 -3.38
CA PRO A 3 -24.68 9.47 -2.26
C PRO A 3 -23.87 8.77 -1.15
N PHE A 4 -23.23 9.56 -0.29
CA PHE A 4 -22.60 9.00 0.90
C PHE A 4 -23.65 8.39 1.84
N PRO A 5 -23.32 7.29 2.57
CA PRO A 5 -24.11 6.88 3.74
C PRO A 5 -24.03 8.00 4.80
N LYS A 6 -24.96 8.01 5.72
CA LYS A 6 -24.90 8.93 6.87
C LYS A 6 -23.74 8.52 7.78
N PHE A 7 -22.92 9.48 8.16
CA PHE A 7 -21.85 9.37 9.17
C PHE A 7 -21.59 10.75 9.81
N SER A 8 -21.06 10.76 11.01
CA SER A 8 -20.49 11.97 11.61
C SER A 8 -19.08 12.21 11.08
N LEU A 9 -18.68 13.47 10.97
CA LEU A 9 -17.32 13.88 10.63
C LEU A 9 -16.69 14.57 11.82
N GLU A 10 -15.63 13.97 12.36
CA GLU A 10 -14.82 14.53 13.41
C GLU A 10 -13.50 15.07 12.83
N ALA A 11 -13.07 16.24 13.26
CA ALA A 11 -11.87 16.90 12.75
C ALA A 11 -10.93 17.36 13.89
N PRO A 12 -10.30 16.42 14.59
CA PRO A 12 -9.42 16.73 15.71
C PRO A 12 -8.15 17.46 15.28
N HIS A 13 -7.60 18.26 16.18
CA HIS A 13 -6.32 18.96 16.02
C HIS A 13 -5.19 18.34 16.87
N ARG A 14 -5.52 17.43 17.78
CA ARG A 14 -4.58 16.69 18.63
C ARG A 14 -4.69 15.21 18.34
N ILE A 15 -3.56 14.52 18.44
CA ILE A 15 -3.51 13.08 18.12
C ILE A 15 -4.31 12.25 19.15
N GLU A 16 -4.28 12.66 20.42
CA GLU A 16 -5.02 11.99 21.49
C GLU A 16 -6.54 12.01 21.24
N ASP A 17 -7.07 13.15 20.77
CA ASP A 17 -8.49 13.28 20.42
C ASP A 17 -8.85 12.38 19.23
N ALA A 18 -7.96 12.33 18.21
CA ALA A 18 -8.16 11.42 17.09
C ALA A 18 -8.19 9.95 17.51
N LEU A 19 -7.26 9.54 18.39
CA LEU A 19 -7.20 8.18 18.92
C LEU A 19 -8.45 7.84 19.74
N ALA A 20 -8.97 8.78 20.53
CA ALA A 20 -10.21 8.59 21.28
C ALA A 20 -11.41 8.32 20.36
N PHE A 21 -11.54 9.05 19.25
CA PHE A 21 -12.56 8.78 18.24
C PHE A 21 -12.33 7.42 17.54
N LEU A 22 -11.08 7.12 17.13
CA LEU A 22 -10.74 5.89 16.42
C LEU A 22 -10.91 4.62 17.28
N ALA A 23 -10.87 4.74 18.60
CA ALA A 23 -11.17 3.63 19.51
C ALA A 23 -12.67 3.23 19.49
N GLN A 24 -13.56 4.13 19.05
CA GLN A 24 -14.99 3.87 19.00
C GLN A 24 -15.36 2.91 17.86
N PRO A 25 -16.30 1.97 18.06
CA PRO A 25 -16.77 1.11 16.99
C PRO A 25 -17.33 1.89 15.80
N GLY A 26 -17.02 1.43 14.59
CA GLY A 26 -17.51 2.05 13.35
C GLY A 26 -16.79 3.34 12.94
N SER A 27 -15.76 3.76 13.70
CA SER A 27 -14.92 4.90 13.34
C SER A 27 -13.82 4.48 12.38
N ILE A 28 -13.55 5.31 11.36
CA ILE A 28 -12.45 5.11 10.41
C ILE A 28 -11.68 6.41 10.17
N PRO A 29 -10.34 6.36 10.02
CA PRO A 29 -9.55 7.52 9.71
C PRO A 29 -9.67 7.91 8.22
N VAL A 30 -9.67 9.20 7.92
CA VAL A 30 -9.51 9.73 6.57
C VAL A 30 -8.37 10.74 6.52
N ALA A 31 -7.35 10.45 5.71
CA ALA A 31 -6.29 11.39 5.37
C ALA A 31 -6.66 12.19 4.12
N GLY A 32 -6.10 11.86 2.95
CA GLY A 32 -6.44 12.52 1.68
C GLY A 32 -7.80 12.15 1.09
N GLY A 33 -8.42 11.08 1.53
CA GLY A 33 -9.75 10.62 1.08
C GLY A 33 -9.81 10.07 -0.34
N THR A 34 -8.72 10.07 -1.08
CA THR A 34 -8.66 9.71 -2.51
C THR A 34 -9.00 8.25 -2.81
N ASP A 35 -8.86 7.38 -1.82
CA ASP A 35 -9.23 5.96 -1.89
C ASP A 35 -10.47 5.64 -1.03
N LEU A 36 -10.47 6.11 0.21
CA LEU A 36 -11.54 5.80 1.16
C LEU A 36 -12.90 6.34 0.71
N LEU A 37 -12.97 7.60 0.27
CA LEU A 37 -14.26 8.21 -0.05
C LEU A 37 -14.96 7.55 -1.27
N PRO A 38 -14.27 7.21 -2.38
CA PRO A 38 -14.84 6.34 -3.41
C PRO A 38 -15.32 4.99 -2.88
N SER A 39 -14.56 4.35 -2.00
CA SER A 39 -14.91 3.07 -1.39
C SER A 39 -16.16 3.16 -0.50
N VAL A 40 -16.32 4.25 0.26
CA VAL A 40 -17.54 4.54 1.04
C VAL A 40 -18.75 4.75 0.10
N LYS A 41 -18.58 5.45 -1.03
CA LYS A 41 -19.65 5.59 -2.04
C LYS A 41 -20.05 4.26 -2.66
N HIS A 42 -19.11 3.33 -2.83
CA HIS A 42 -19.40 1.97 -3.31
C HIS A 42 -19.94 1.04 -2.21
N ARG A 43 -20.15 1.54 -0.97
CA ARG A 43 -20.60 0.73 0.18
C ARG A 43 -19.64 -0.42 0.53
N LEU A 44 -18.36 -0.25 0.23
CA LEU A 44 -17.31 -1.15 0.72
C LEU A 44 -17.07 -0.92 2.21
N TYR A 45 -17.19 0.34 2.62
CA TYR A 45 -17.18 0.77 4.02
C TYR A 45 -18.46 1.52 4.35
N THR A 46 -18.99 1.28 5.54
CA THR A 46 -20.19 1.95 6.08
C THR A 46 -19.89 2.48 7.48
N PRO A 47 -18.99 3.49 7.59
CA PRO A 47 -18.63 4.03 8.89
C PRO A 47 -19.80 4.75 9.54
N THR A 48 -19.83 4.76 10.88
CA THR A 48 -20.68 5.66 11.67
C THR A 48 -19.99 6.99 11.90
N THR A 49 -18.65 6.99 12.00
CA THR A 49 -17.82 8.17 12.20
C THR A 49 -16.61 8.14 11.27
N VAL A 50 -16.36 9.25 10.60
CA VAL A 50 -15.15 9.49 9.82
C VAL A 50 -14.29 10.49 10.57
N VAL A 51 -13.04 10.12 10.91
CA VAL A 51 -12.10 10.96 11.66
C VAL A 51 -11.09 11.56 10.69
N SER A 52 -11.19 12.87 10.46
CA SER A 52 -10.29 13.59 9.57
C SER A 52 -8.91 13.77 10.21
N LEU A 53 -7.88 13.26 9.57
CA LEU A 53 -6.49 13.41 10.02
C LEU A 53 -5.85 14.72 9.53
N ARG A 54 -6.57 15.52 8.75
CA ARG A 54 -6.02 16.72 8.07
C ARG A 54 -5.56 17.80 9.06
N GLY A 55 -6.20 17.90 10.22
CA GLY A 55 -5.85 18.85 11.29
C GLY A 55 -4.59 18.48 12.09
N LEU A 56 -4.13 17.23 11.99
CA LEU A 56 -3.02 16.70 12.78
C LEU A 56 -1.68 17.06 12.13
N ARG A 57 -1.13 18.22 12.52
CA ARG A 57 0.11 18.76 11.92
C ARG A 57 1.32 17.85 12.14
N ASP A 58 1.38 17.15 13.26
CA ASP A 58 2.49 16.25 13.61
C ASP A 58 2.63 15.08 12.62
N LEU A 59 1.54 14.67 11.99
CA LEU A 59 1.58 13.64 10.94
C LEU A 59 2.29 14.12 9.65
N ARG A 60 2.69 15.39 9.55
CA ARG A 60 3.38 15.94 8.38
C ARG A 60 4.83 16.32 8.64
N ARG A 61 5.36 15.98 9.81
CA ARG A 61 6.75 16.26 10.14
C ARG A 61 7.70 15.35 9.39
N VAL A 62 8.87 15.87 9.07
CA VAL A 62 10.02 15.13 8.56
C VAL A 62 11.14 15.37 9.57
N GLU A 63 11.74 14.30 10.07
CA GLU A 63 12.76 14.39 11.12
C GLU A 63 13.95 13.50 10.74
N ALA A 64 15.16 14.03 10.87
CA ALA A 64 16.38 13.24 10.74
C ALA A 64 16.47 12.25 11.93
N LEU A 65 16.85 11.01 11.63
CA LEU A 65 17.09 9.99 12.66
C LEU A 65 18.60 9.82 12.91
N PRO A 66 18.99 9.39 14.10
CA PRO A 66 20.37 8.99 14.37
C PRO A 66 20.87 7.99 13.34
N GLY A 67 22.14 8.09 12.96
CA GLY A 67 22.76 7.20 11.98
C GLY A 67 22.43 7.50 10.51
N GLY A 68 21.83 8.68 10.20
CA GLY A 68 21.56 9.12 8.83
C GLY A 68 20.24 8.60 8.25
N GLY A 69 19.35 8.09 9.09
CA GLY A 69 17.98 7.74 8.71
C GLY A 69 17.03 8.94 8.68
N ILE A 70 15.76 8.70 8.31
CA ILE A 70 14.71 9.72 8.26
C ILE A 70 13.37 9.15 8.77
N ALA A 71 12.63 9.97 9.53
CA ALA A 71 11.24 9.70 9.88
C ALA A 71 10.31 10.57 9.04
N LEU A 72 9.42 9.95 8.30
CA LEU A 72 8.43 10.59 7.45
C LEU A 72 7.06 10.47 8.10
N GLY A 73 6.42 11.60 8.39
CA GLY A 73 5.05 11.63 8.90
C GLY A 73 4.06 10.99 7.91
N ALA A 74 3.14 10.18 8.42
CA ALA A 74 2.16 9.43 7.62
C ALA A 74 1.19 10.35 6.84
N GLY A 75 1.01 11.59 7.30
CA GLY A 75 0.18 12.60 6.66
C GLY A 75 0.88 13.41 5.54
N LEU A 76 2.16 13.18 5.29
CA LEU A 76 2.84 13.76 4.13
C LEU A 76 2.15 13.32 2.85
N THR A 77 1.82 14.27 1.99
CA THR A 77 1.27 13.94 0.68
C THR A 77 2.31 13.24 -0.18
N LEU A 78 1.86 12.41 -1.10
CA LEU A 78 2.75 11.74 -2.07
C LEU A 78 3.57 12.76 -2.88
N ARG A 79 2.99 13.96 -3.11
CA ARG A 79 3.68 15.05 -3.78
C ARG A 79 4.80 15.66 -2.94
N GLU A 80 4.58 15.79 -1.63
CA GLU A 80 5.62 16.25 -0.70
C GLU A 80 6.75 15.22 -0.60
N VAL A 81 6.43 13.94 -0.45
CA VAL A 81 7.43 12.85 -0.43
C VAL A 81 8.26 12.84 -1.72
N GLN A 82 7.61 12.92 -2.88
CA GLN A 82 8.28 12.96 -4.19
C GLN A 82 9.28 14.11 -4.31
N ARG A 83 8.96 15.27 -3.73
CA ARG A 83 9.73 16.51 -3.91
C ARG A 83 10.66 16.84 -2.74
N HIS A 84 10.63 16.04 -1.68
CA HIS A 84 11.47 16.29 -0.51
C HIS A 84 12.95 16.09 -0.86
N PRO A 85 13.84 17.09 -0.66
CA PRO A 85 15.23 16.99 -1.07
C PRO A 85 15.95 15.79 -0.48
N ASP A 86 15.79 15.53 0.82
CA ASP A 86 16.45 14.41 1.49
C ASP A 86 15.93 13.06 0.97
N VAL A 87 14.62 12.95 0.64
CA VAL A 87 14.05 11.73 0.08
C VAL A 87 14.58 11.49 -1.34
N GLN A 88 14.73 12.55 -2.14
CA GLN A 88 15.34 12.44 -3.47
C GLN A 88 16.81 12.02 -3.41
N ALA A 89 17.56 12.55 -2.45
CA ALA A 89 18.97 12.26 -2.29
C ALA A 89 19.22 10.87 -1.69
N GLY A 90 18.49 10.50 -0.61
CA GLY A 90 18.75 9.27 0.14
C GLY A 90 17.88 8.07 -0.28
N TRP A 91 16.65 8.32 -0.71
CA TRP A 91 15.66 7.26 -1.02
C TRP A 91 14.98 7.49 -2.37
N PRO A 92 15.71 7.63 -3.48
CA PRO A 92 15.17 8.02 -4.79
C PRO A 92 14.09 7.07 -5.32
N ALA A 93 14.16 5.77 -5.01
CA ALA A 93 13.13 4.81 -5.41
C ALA A 93 11.78 5.09 -4.72
N LEU A 94 11.78 5.61 -3.48
CA LEU A 94 10.55 6.05 -2.80
C LEU A 94 9.98 7.30 -3.47
N ALA A 95 10.81 8.28 -3.79
CA ALA A 95 10.39 9.48 -4.52
C ALA A 95 9.77 9.10 -5.88
N HIS A 96 10.43 8.19 -6.61
CA HIS A 96 9.91 7.67 -7.87
C HIS A 96 8.58 6.92 -7.68
N ALA A 97 8.49 5.99 -6.72
CA ALA A 97 7.27 5.25 -6.43
C ALA A 97 6.09 6.18 -6.13
N ALA A 98 6.30 7.20 -5.29
CA ALA A 98 5.29 8.21 -4.97
C ALA A 98 4.82 8.97 -6.22
N SER A 99 5.73 9.23 -7.18
CA SER A 99 5.41 9.92 -8.45
C SER A 99 4.55 9.10 -9.40
N THR A 100 4.55 7.77 -9.26
CA THR A 100 3.77 6.85 -10.12
C THR A 100 2.34 6.63 -9.64
N VAL A 101 1.98 7.10 -8.44
CA VAL A 101 0.63 6.95 -7.88
C VAL A 101 -0.36 7.84 -8.64
N ALA A 102 -1.42 7.24 -9.18
CA ALA A 102 -2.56 7.91 -9.79
C ALA A 102 -2.20 9.08 -10.74
N THR A 103 -2.41 10.34 -10.32
CA THR A 103 -2.12 11.57 -11.06
C THR A 103 -1.52 12.64 -10.14
N PRO A 104 -0.83 13.67 -10.69
CA PRO A 104 -0.31 14.78 -9.89
C PRO A 104 -1.36 15.47 -8.99
N ILE A 105 -2.61 15.59 -9.45
CA ILE A 105 -3.70 16.16 -8.66
C ILE A 105 -4.02 15.27 -7.45
N LEU A 106 -4.13 13.97 -7.66
CA LEU A 106 -4.39 13.02 -6.58
C LEU A 106 -3.20 12.87 -5.63
N GLN A 107 -1.97 13.03 -6.12
CA GLN A 107 -0.76 13.04 -5.29
C GLN A 107 -0.70 14.22 -4.32
N ASN A 108 -1.36 15.35 -4.63
CA ASN A 108 -1.47 16.49 -3.72
C ASN A 108 -2.41 16.22 -2.53
N MET A 109 -3.21 15.17 -2.59
CA MET A 109 -4.19 14.80 -1.56
C MET A 109 -3.87 13.46 -0.90
N GLY A 110 -3.51 12.44 -1.69
CA GLY A 110 -3.12 11.13 -1.20
C GLY A 110 -1.85 11.22 -0.36
N THR A 111 -1.81 10.51 0.78
CA THR A 111 -0.72 10.57 1.74
C THR A 111 0.13 9.30 1.72
N LEU A 112 1.36 9.39 2.23
CA LEU A 112 2.27 8.25 2.34
C LEU A 112 1.66 7.16 3.24
N GLY A 113 1.16 7.53 4.42
CA GLY A 113 0.49 6.59 5.32
C GLY A 113 -0.76 5.98 4.68
N GLY A 114 -1.57 6.78 3.96
CA GLY A 114 -2.72 6.28 3.21
C GLY A 114 -2.33 5.31 2.09
N ASN A 115 -1.17 5.48 1.46
CA ASN A 115 -0.66 4.52 0.48
C ASN A 115 -0.17 3.24 1.14
N VAL A 116 0.59 3.32 2.24
CA VAL A 116 1.03 2.15 3.02
C VAL A 116 -0.16 1.34 3.53
N MET A 117 -1.24 2.01 3.97
CA MET A 117 -2.46 1.40 4.50
C MET A 117 -3.51 1.09 3.42
N LEU A 118 -3.14 1.16 2.14
CA LEU A 118 -4.08 0.96 1.03
C LEU A 118 -4.72 -0.43 1.10
N ASP A 119 -6.05 -0.45 1.03
CA ASP A 119 -6.81 -1.70 0.98
C ASP A 119 -6.52 -2.49 -0.31
N THR A 120 -6.57 -3.80 -0.22
CA THR A 120 -6.32 -4.71 -1.35
C THR A 120 -7.38 -4.57 -2.45
N ARG A 121 -6.98 -4.82 -3.71
CA ARG A 121 -7.78 -4.61 -4.92
C ARG A 121 -8.19 -5.91 -5.59
N CYS A 122 -9.44 -5.94 -6.07
CA CYS A 122 -9.96 -7.05 -6.86
C CYS A 122 -11.11 -6.56 -7.74
N LEU A 123 -11.21 -7.09 -8.96
CA LEU A 123 -12.32 -6.79 -9.89
C LEU A 123 -13.70 -7.06 -9.30
N TYR A 124 -13.82 -8.03 -8.40
CA TYR A 124 -15.08 -8.40 -7.76
C TYR A 124 -15.39 -7.58 -6.49
N TYR A 125 -14.39 -6.98 -5.89
CA TYR A 125 -14.53 -6.18 -4.67
C TYR A 125 -14.77 -4.70 -4.95
N ASN A 126 -13.92 -4.09 -5.78
CA ASN A 126 -13.92 -2.64 -6.03
C ASN A 126 -15.01 -2.22 -7.03
N GLN A 127 -16.25 -2.60 -6.77
CA GLN A 127 -17.43 -2.36 -7.58
C GLN A 127 -18.56 -1.74 -6.76
N PRO A 128 -19.51 -1.03 -7.39
CA PRO A 128 -20.69 -0.54 -6.72
C PRO A 128 -21.53 -1.66 -6.07
N GLU A 129 -22.21 -1.34 -4.98
CA GLU A 129 -22.99 -2.30 -4.20
C GLU A 129 -23.99 -3.11 -5.06
N GLY A 130 -24.77 -2.44 -5.93
CA GLY A 130 -25.73 -3.14 -6.79
C GLY A 130 -25.09 -4.16 -7.74
N TRP A 131 -23.89 -3.85 -8.27
CA TRP A 131 -23.14 -4.80 -9.09
C TRP A 131 -22.66 -6.01 -8.27
N ARG A 132 -22.14 -5.76 -7.05
CA ARG A 132 -21.70 -6.83 -6.14
C ARG A 132 -22.88 -7.71 -5.70
N ALA A 133 -24.04 -7.11 -5.41
CA ALA A 133 -25.26 -7.82 -5.05
C ALA A 133 -25.75 -8.74 -6.18
N ALA A 134 -25.70 -8.27 -7.44
CA ALA A 134 -26.09 -9.07 -8.60
C ALA A 134 -25.22 -10.33 -8.79
N LEU A 135 -23.97 -10.32 -8.27
CA LEU A 135 -23.07 -11.48 -8.27
C LEU A 135 -23.13 -12.31 -6.97
N GLY A 136 -23.98 -11.96 -6.00
CA GLY A 136 -24.04 -12.62 -4.68
C GLY A 136 -22.92 -12.20 -3.75
N PHE A 137 -22.32 -11.01 -3.96
CA PHE A 137 -21.19 -10.47 -3.20
C PHE A 137 -19.93 -11.35 -3.26
N CYS A 138 -18.92 -11.07 -2.43
CA CYS A 138 -17.71 -11.87 -2.36
C CYS A 138 -17.23 -12.04 -0.92
N LEU A 139 -16.36 -13.01 -0.66
CA LEU A 139 -15.82 -13.34 0.67
C LEU A 139 -15.26 -12.13 1.44
N LYS A 140 -14.70 -11.13 0.73
CA LYS A 140 -14.16 -9.93 1.36
C LYS A 140 -15.25 -9.00 1.89
N LYS A 141 -16.43 -8.99 1.25
CA LYS A 141 -17.52 -8.08 1.60
C LYS A 141 -18.86 -8.72 1.31
N ASP A 142 -19.60 -9.01 2.36
CA ASP A 142 -21.02 -9.44 2.42
C ASP A 142 -21.33 -10.80 1.78
N GLY A 143 -20.35 -11.55 1.23
CA GLY A 143 -20.54 -12.86 0.61
C GLY A 143 -19.71 -13.97 1.25
N ALA A 144 -19.89 -15.20 0.78
CA ALA A 144 -19.27 -16.40 1.31
C ALA A 144 -18.15 -16.98 0.43
N ILE A 145 -18.03 -16.55 -0.83
CA ILE A 145 -17.14 -17.16 -1.83
C ILE A 145 -16.16 -16.13 -2.37
N CYS A 146 -14.90 -16.54 -2.55
CA CYS A 146 -13.94 -15.77 -3.31
C CYS A 146 -14.06 -16.09 -4.80
N HIS A 147 -14.54 -15.15 -5.62
CA HIS A 147 -14.79 -15.39 -7.05
C HIS A 147 -13.52 -15.68 -7.88
N VAL A 148 -12.35 -15.25 -7.43
CA VAL A 148 -11.08 -15.57 -8.13
C VAL A 148 -10.47 -16.89 -7.69
N ALA A 149 -10.89 -17.43 -6.54
CA ALA A 149 -10.47 -18.72 -6.01
C ALA A 149 -11.62 -19.39 -5.22
N PRO A 150 -12.66 -19.91 -5.91
CA PRO A 150 -13.88 -20.41 -5.24
C PRO A 150 -13.67 -21.54 -4.23
N LYS A 151 -12.56 -22.30 -4.39
CA LYS A 151 -12.16 -23.36 -3.44
C LYS A 151 -11.17 -22.88 -2.38
N GLY A 152 -10.73 -21.62 -2.45
CA GLY A 152 -9.81 -21.02 -1.47
C GLY A 152 -10.52 -20.63 -0.19
N GLN A 153 -9.79 -20.66 0.93
CA GLN A 153 -10.33 -20.34 2.26
C GLN A 153 -10.21 -18.85 2.62
N GLY A 154 -9.39 -18.07 1.89
CA GLY A 154 -9.09 -16.67 2.14
C GLY A 154 -9.48 -15.76 0.98
N CYS A 155 -9.30 -14.46 1.20
CA CYS A 155 -9.46 -13.44 0.17
C CYS A 155 -8.11 -13.20 -0.54
N TYR A 156 -8.12 -13.30 -1.85
CA TYR A 156 -6.93 -13.11 -2.70
C TYR A 156 -6.89 -11.74 -3.40
N ALA A 157 -7.63 -10.74 -2.88
CA ALA A 157 -7.52 -9.37 -3.38
C ALA A 157 -6.07 -8.87 -3.27
N ALA A 158 -5.56 -8.24 -4.34
CA ALA A 158 -4.14 -7.95 -4.46
C ALA A 158 -3.74 -6.68 -3.69
N HIS A 159 -2.67 -6.75 -2.90
CA HIS A 159 -2.00 -5.59 -2.34
C HIS A 159 -1.41 -4.75 -3.48
N SER A 160 -1.70 -3.44 -3.53
CA SER A 160 -1.33 -2.60 -4.68
C SER A 160 -0.83 -1.21 -4.29
N ALA A 161 -0.23 -1.07 -3.10
CA ALA A 161 0.40 0.15 -2.64
C ALA A 161 1.75 0.36 -3.36
N ASP A 162 1.84 1.42 -4.15
CA ASP A 162 3.00 1.68 -5.02
C ASP A 162 4.31 1.90 -4.26
N THR A 163 4.26 2.56 -3.09
CA THR A 163 5.47 2.91 -2.32
C THR A 163 6.05 1.74 -1.53
N VAL A 164 5.24 0.72 -1.25
CA VAL A 164 5.60 -0.38 -0.33
C VAL A 164 6.79 -1.20 -0.81
N PRO A 165 6.94 -1.60 -2.09
CA PRO A 165 8.10 -2.36 -2.53
C PRO A 165 9.43 -1.62 -2.30
N ALA A 166 9.46 -0.30 -2.52
CA ALA A 166 10.66 0.51 -2.26
C ALA A 166 10.92 0.68 -0.75
N LEU A 167 9.90 1.01 0.03
CA LEU A 167 9.98 1.13 1.49
C LEU A 167 10.49 -0.16 2.15
N TRP A 168 9.99 -1.31 1.70
CA TRP A 168 10.41 -2.62 2.20
C TRP A 168 11.90 -2.86 1.97
N LEU A 169 12.41 -2.62 0.76
CA LEU A 169 13.82 -2.80 0.43
C LEU A 169 14.75 -1.81 1.14
N TYR A 170 14.26 -0.64 1.49
CA TYR A 170 14.98 0.30 2.35
C TYR A 170 14.97 -0.10 3.83
N GLY A 171 14.25 -1.17 4.21
CA GLY A 171 14.16 -1.61 5.60
C GLY A 171 13.27 -0.72 6.46
N ALA A 172 12.19 -0.22 5.90
CA ALA A 172 11.26 0.66 6.61
C ALA A 172 10.61 -0.05 7.81
N GLU A 173 10.44 0.71 8.90
CA GLU A 173 9.53 0.41 9.99
C GLU A 173 8.37 1.39 9.98
N VAL A 174 7.25 0.99 10.55
CA VAL A 174 6.09 1.87 10.80
C VAL A 174 5.87 2.05 12.28
N GLU A 175 5.47 3.25 12.66
CA GLU A 175 5.08 3.58 14.03
C GLU A 175 3.56 3.68 14.12
N LEU A 176 3.00 2.84 14.98
CA LEU A 176 1.58 2.79 15.29
C LEU A 176 1.35 3.32 16.71
N VAL A 177 0.43 4.26 16.85
CA VAL A 177 0.11 4.90 18.13
C VAL A 177 -1.35 4.62 18.47
N SER A 178 -1.61 4.33 19.73
CA SER A 178 -2.94 4.16 20.32
C SER A 178 -3.00 4.83 21.68
N LEU A 179 -4.17 4.84 22.33
CA LEU A 179 -4.31 5.30 23.71
C LEU A 179 -3.52 4.45 24.71
N ALA A 180 -3.19 3.20 24.37
CA ALA A 180 -2.39 2.29 25.19
C ALA A 180 -0.88 2.51 25.04
N GLY A 181 -0.43 3.26 24.04
CA GLY A 181 0.99 3.53 23.80
C GLY A 181 1.37 3.44 22.32
N THR A 182 2.67 3.36 22.09
CA THR A 182 3.30 3.34 20.76
C THR A 182 4.02 2.02 20.55
N ARG A 183 3.88 1.44 19.35
CA ARG A 183 4.69 0.31 18.92
C ARG A 183 5.29 0.55 17.54
N ARG A 184 6.45 -0.06 17.29
CA ARG A 184 7.08 -0.11 15.97
C ARG A 184 6.96 -1.50 15.39
N VAL A 185 6.76 -1.56 14.08
CA VAL A 185 6.58 -2.81 13.35
C VAL A 185 7.43 -2.71 12.08
N ALA A 186 8.23 -3.73 11.78
CA ALA A 186 8.88 -3.81 10.49
C ALA A 186 7.82 -3.85 9.38
N LEU A 187 8.04 -3.12 8.30
CA LEU A 187 7.02 -2.99 7.25
C LEU A 187 6.54 -4.34 6.69
N PRO A 188 7.40 -5.37 6.53
CA PRO A 188 6.97 -6.72 6.14
C PRO A 188 5.92 -7.34 7.08
N ASP A 189 6.06 -7.11 8.37
CA ASP A 189 5.20 -7.70 9.41
C ASP A 189 3.83 -7.01 9.53
N LEU A 190 3.67 -5.84 8.88
CA LEU A 190 2.42 -5.10 8.86
C LEU A 190 1.34 -5.82 8.04
N TYR A 191 1.70 -6.56 7.00
CA TYR A 191 0.76 -7.12 6.04
C TYR A 191 0.32 -8.54 6.38
N ASP A 192 -0.92 -8.89 6.00
CA ASP A 192 -1.49 -10.21 6.19
C ASP A 192 -1.63 -10.94 4.85
N VAL A 193 -1.68 -12.26 4.91
CA VAL A 193 -1.88 -13.17 3.77
C VAL A 193 -3.33 -13.21 3.29
N ASP A 194 -4.29 -12.73 4.10
CA ASP A 194 -5.71 -12.66 3.77
C ASP A 194 -6.09 -11.23 3.39
N GLY A 195 -6.57 -11.04 2.18
CA GLY A 195 -7.02 -9.72 1.71
C GLY A 195 -8.19 -9.11 2.51
N ARG A 196 -8.85 -9.85 3.41
CA ARG A 196 -9.88 -9.31 4.32
C ARG A 196 -9.25 -8.50 5.45
N THR A 197 -8.12 -8.98 5.96
CA THR A 197 -7.36 -8.42 7.09
C THR A 197 -6.01 -7.86 6.65
N TRP A 198 -5.90 -7.35 5.46
CA TRP A 198 -4.68 -6.98 4.70
C TRP A 198 -3.57 -6.31 5.51
N VAL A 199 -3.89 -5.68 6.66
CA VAL A 199 -2.94 -5.08 7.60
C VAL A 199 -3.23 -5.50 9.04
N LYS A 200 -2.17 -5.72 9.82
CA LYS A 200 -2.21 -6.14 11.23
C LYS A 200 -2.23 -4.91 12.14
N VAL A 201 -3.23 -4.06 11.97
CA VAL A 201 -3.47 -2.86 12.77
C VAL A 201 -4.71 -3.07 13.62
N GLN A 202 -4.63 -2.75 14.91
CA GLN A 202 -5.72 -2.92 15.85
C GLN A 202 -6.66 -1.71 15.83
N ARG A 203 -7.90 -1.89 16.31
CA ARG A 203 -8.82 -0.79 16.46
C ARG A 203 -8.24 0.26 17.42
N GLY A 204 -8.31 1.54 17.02
CA GLY A 204 -7.76 2.65 17.79
C GLY A 204 -6.27 2.88 17.57
N GLU A 205 -5.59 2.06 16.77
CA GLU A 205 -4.23 2.36 16.31
C GLU A 205 -4.24 3.25 15.09
N LEU A 206 -3.31 4.20 15.06
CA LEU A 206 -3.06 5.11 13.95
C LEU A 206 -1.61 5.01 13.51
N LEU A 207 -1.38 4.83 12.19
CA LEU A 207 -0.07 4.96 11.59
C LEU A 207 0.34 6.44 11.63
N THR A 208 1.42 6.75 12.33
CA THR A 208 1.87 8.12 12.53
C THR A 208 3.13 8.46 11.75
N ARG A 209 4.07 7.54 11.65
CA ARG A 209 5.35 7.74 10.97
C ARG A 209 5.82 6.49 10.23
N ILE A 210 6.57 6.70 9.15
CA ILE A 210 7.37 5.70 8.46
C ILE A 210 8.84 6.02 8.73
N LEU A 211 9.57 5.08 9.29
CA LEU A 211 10.96 5.24 9.71
C LEU A 211 11.84 4.52 8.70
N LEU A 212 12.79 5.23 8.12
CA LEU A 212 13.76 4.68 7.16
C LEU A 212 15.17 4.77 7.76
N PRO A 213 15.92 3.68 7.82
CA PRO A 213 17.34 3.72 8.17
C PRO A 213 18.13 4.45 7.08
N ALA A 214 19.40 4.73 7.34
CA ALA A 214 20.30 5.25 6.33
C ALA A 214 20.32 4.35 5.08
N PRO A 215 20.37 4.93 3.87
CA PRO A 215 20.39 4.16 2.64
C PRO A 215 21.62 3.23 2.60
N SER A 216 21.41 1.96 2.23
CA SER A 216 22.45 0.93 2.24
C SER A 216 22.67 0.30 0.87
N GLY A 217 22.62 1.08 -0.19
CA GLY A 217 22.84 0.63 -1.56
C GLY A 217 21.70 0.99 -2.52
N PRO A 218 21.87 0.68 -3.81
CA PRO A 218 20.89 1.06 -4.83
C PRO A 218 19.59 0.30 -4.67
N VAL A 219 18.48 1.04 -4.77
CA VAL A 219 17.12 0.51 -4.85
C VAL A 219 16.44 1.11 -6.08
N GLY A 220 15.81 0.26 -6.89
CA GLY A 220 14.97 0.64 -8.02
C GLY A 220 13.51 0.36 -7.74
N HIS A 221 12.63 1.10 -8.42
CA HIS A 221 11.19 0.87 -8.40
C HIS A 221 10.64 0.84 -9.83
N ARG A 222 9.75 -0.12 -10.11
CA ARG A 222 9.06 -0.24 -11.38
C ARG A 222 7.57 -0.53 -11.18
N LYS A 223 6.72 0.25 -11.84
CA LYS A 223 5.28 0.03 -11.90
C LYS A 223 4.88 -0.43 -13.30
N CYS A 224 4.36 -1.64 -13.41
CA CYS A 224 3.79 -2.17 -14.64
C CYS A 224 2.29 -1.88 -14.65
N ARG A 225 1.85 -1.09 -15.62
CA ARG A 225 0.46 -0.65 -15.78
C ARG A 225 0.09 -0.55 -17.26
N THR A 226 -1.20 -0.59 -17.56
CA THR A 226 -1.68 -0.51 -18.96
C THR A 226 -1.74 0.94 -19.43
N ARG A 227 -2.19 1.85 -18.59
CA ARG A 227 -2.30 3.28 -18.90
C ARG A 227 -1.17 4.08 -18.23
N ALA A 228 -0.79 5.20 -18.83
CA ALA A 228 0.26 6.07 -18.29
C ALA A 228 -0.13 6.77 -16.97
N ALA A 229 -1.44 6.96 -16.71
CA ALA A 229 -1.96 7.59 -15.51
C ALA A 229 -3.31 6.98 -15.11
N ILE A 230 -3.76 7.21 -13.87
CA ILE A 230 -5.02 6.73 -13.30
C ILE A 230 -5.17 5.21 -13.51
N ASP A 231 -4.12 4.49 -13.14
CA ASP A 231 -4.10 3.03 -13.27
C ASP A 231 -3.39 2.39 -12.10
N TYR A 232 -3.99 1.30 -11.58
CA TYR A 232 -3.32 0.44 -10.62
C TYR A 232 -2.31 -0.43 -11.34
N GLY A 233 -1.15 -0.62 -10.72
CA GLY A 233 -0.17 -1.57 -11.25
C GLY A 233 -0.73 -2.99 -11.23
N TRP A 234 -0.56 -3.71 -12.33
CA TRP A 234 -0.79 -5.15 -12.37
C TRP A 234 0.43 -5.95 -11.87
N LEU A 235 1.57 -5.27 -11.70
CA LEU A 235 2.78 -5.72 -11.03
C LEU A 235 3.54 -4.47 -10.55
N LEU A 236 3.95 -4.47 -9.28
CA LEU A 236 4.81 -3.48 -8.68
C LEU A 236 6.09 -4.19 -8.25
N ILE A 237 7.24 -3.62 -8.57
CA ILE A 237 8.55 -4.20 -8.32
C ILE A 237 9.41 -3.18 -7.60
N GLY A 238 9.89 -3.52 -6.40
CA GLY A 238 11.10 -2.98 -5.83
C GLY A 238 12.24 -3.93 -6.15
N VAL A 239 13.42 -3.42 -6.46
CA VAL A 239 14.62 -4.23 -6.65
C VAL A 239 15.80 -3.55 -5.99
N SER A 240 16.68 -4.33 -5.34
CA SER A 240 17.94 -3.83 -4.78
C SER A 240 19.08 -4.78 -5.09
N ARG A 241 20.29 -4.22 -5.14
CA ARG A 241 21.53 -4.97 -5.27
C ARG A 241 22.37 -4.78 -3.99
N ARG A 242 22.93 -5.87 -3.49
CA ARG A 242 23.90 -5.91 -2.38
C ARG A 242 25.01 -6.89 -2.72
N ASP A 243 26.05 -6.94 -1.92
CA ASP A 243 27.23 -7.80 -2.15
C ASP A 243 26.87 -9.26 -2.42
N ALA A 244 25.84 -9.78 -1.77
CA ALA A 244 25.35 -11.16 -1.92
C ALA A 244 24.41 -11.38 -3.11
N GLY A 245 24.19 -10.40 -4.00
CA GLY A 245 23.27 -10.51 -5.15
C GLY A 245 22.09 -9.54 -5.11
N TYR A 246 20.97 -9.97 -5.69
CA TYR A 246 19.77 -9.16 -5.87
C TYR A 246 18.64 -9.58 -4.93
N ARG A 247 17.82 -8.60 -4.53
CA ARG A 247 16.55 -8.80 -3.84
C ARG A 247 15.46 -8.08 -4.62
N ALA A 248 14.29 -8.69 -4.74
CA ALA A 248 13.11 -8.03 -5.27
C ALA A 248 11.90 -8.22 -4.36
N VAL A 249 11.12 -7.16 -4.21
CA VAL A 249 9.81 -7.18 -3.55
C VAL A 249 8.74 -6.95 -4.60
N LEU A 250 7.80 -7.90 -4.69
CA LEU A 250 6.76 -7.93 -5.70
C LEU A 250 5.40 -7.71 -5.06
N SER A 251 4.60 -6.84 -5.64
CA SER A 251 3.25 -6.53 -5.19
C SER A 251 2.27 -6.48 -6.36
N ALA A 252 0.99 -6.29 -6.11
CA ALA A 252 -0.13 -6.36 -7.05
C ALA A 252 -0.42 -7.77 -7.61
N ILE A 253 0.18 -8.81 -7.08
CA ILE A 253 0.06 -10.20 -7.54
C ILE A 253 -0.59 -11.13 -6.52
N GLY A 254 -0.68 -10.74 -5.28
CA GLY A 254 -1.27 -11.47 -4.15
C GLY A 254 -1.70 -10.53 -3.03
N PRO A 255 -2.28 -11.05 -1.93
CA PRO A 255 -2.81 -10.24 -0.84
C PRO A 255 -1.75 -9.43 -0.10
N GLN A 256 -0.51 -9.91 -0.08
CA GLN A 256 0.64 -9.23 0.51
C GLN A 256 1.80 -9.13 -0.48
N PRO A 257 2.75 -8.21 -0.28
CA PRO A 257 4.01 -8.23 -1.00
C PRO A 257 4.80 -9.50 -0.70
N ILE A 258 5.58 -9.96 -1.67
CA ILE A 258 6.50 -11.10 -1.50
C ILE A 258 7.93 -10.68 -1.84
N GLU A 259 8.89 -11.17 -1.08
CA GLU A 259 10.30 -10.97 -1.33
C GLU A 259 10.92 -12.20 -1.94
N VAL A 260 11.82 -11.99 -2.92
CA VAL A 260 12.63 -13.05 -3.56
C VAL A 260 14.06 -12.56 -3.72
N THR A 261 15.00 -13.51 -3.81
CA THR A 261 16.44 -13.25 -3.96
C THR A 261 17.00 -14.04 -5.13
N GLY A 262 18.16 -13.62 -5.65
CA GLY A 262 18.92 -14.32 -6.69
C GLY A 262 20.31 -13.74 -6.83
N GLY A 263 21.29 -14.56 -7.20
CA GLY A 263 22.68 -14.13 -7.41
C GLY A 263 22.87 -13.29 -8.69
N THR A 264 22.00 -13.51 -9.69
CA THR A 264 22.00 -12.77 -10.96
C THR A 264 20.59 -12.24 -11.28
N PRO A 265 20.46 -11.27 -12.22
CA PRO A 265 19.14 -10.82 -12.69
C PRO A 265 18.27 -11.95 -13.24
N GLU A 266 18.86 -12.95 -13.94
CA GLU A 266 18.17 -14.10 -14.50
C GLU A 266 17.65 -15.02 -13.40
N GLU A 267 18.48 -15.34 -12.41
CA GLU A 267 18.10 -16.16 -11.26
C GLU A 267 17.00 -15.48 -10.42
N LEU A 268 17.15 -14.18 -10.16
CA LEU A 268 16.13 -13.39 -9.47
C LEU A 268 14.78 -13.48 -10.20
N ALA A 269 14.80 -13.31 -11.52
CA ALA A 269 13.60 -13.36 -12.36
C ALA A 269 12.94 -14.74 -12.37
N GLU A 270 13.74 -15.81 -12.39
CA GLU A 270 13.23 -17.19 -12.32
C GLU A 270 12.65 -17.50 -10.96
N ASN A 271 13.30 -17.07 -9.86
CA ASN A 271 12.79 -17.22 -8.50
C ASN A 271 11.50 -16.42 -8.31
N ALA A 272 11.42 -15.21 -8.86
CA ALA A 272 10.19 -14.41 -8.86
C ALA A 272 9.05 -15.12 -9.61
N TYR A 273 9.33 -15.70 -10.77
CA TYR A 273 8.36 -16.47 -11.56
C TYR A 273 7.83 -17.68 -10.78
N LYS A 274 8.70 -18.43 -10.11
CA LYS A 274 8.32 -19.62 -9.30
C LYS A 274 7.50 -19.22 -8.08
N ALA A 275 7.88 -18.15 -7.39
CA ALA A 275 7.25 -17.69 -6.15
C ALA A 275 5.87 -17.04 -6.36
N THR A 276 5.54 -16.59 -7.60
CA THR A 276 4.31 -15.85 -7.86
C THR A 276 3.23 -16.69 -8.52
N GLN A 277 1.97 -16.47 -8.12
CA GLN A 277 0.79 -17.07 -8.74
C GLN A 277 -0.31 -15.99 -8.88
N PRO A 278 -0.22 -15.10 -9.89
CA PRO A 278 -1.25 -14.10 -10.14
C PRO A 278 -2.61 -14.75 -10.38
N LEU A 279 -3.66 -14.20 -9.76
CA LEU A 279 -5.04 -14.62 -9.96
C LEU A 279 -5.81 -13.56 -10.77
N ALA A 280 -7.04 -13.85 -11.14
CA ALA A 280 -7.91 -12.97 -11.92
C ALA A 280 -8.46 -11.78 -11.09
N THR A 281 -7.58 -11.10 -10.36
CA THR A 281 -7.87 -9.88 -9.59
C THR A 281 -7.77 -8.60 -10.43
N HIS A 282 -7.27 -8.70 -11.66
CA HIS A 282 -7.02 -7.62 -12.60
C HIS A 282 -7.50 -8.01 -14.01
N ASN A 283 -7.73 -7.02 -14.89
CA ASN A 283 -8.21 -7.24 -16.27
C ASN A 283 -7.25 -8.04 -17.16
N LEU A 284 -5.95 -8.02 -16.85
CA LEU A 284 -4.97 -8.80 -17.62
C LEU A 284 -5.02 -10.29 -17.23
N PRO A 285 -4.92 -11.22 -18.21
CA PRO A 285 -4.97 -12.65 -17.95
C PRO A 285 -3.86 -13.11 -16.98
N PRO A 286 -4.16 -13.95 -15.98
CA PRO A 286 -3.18 -14.48 -15.05
C PRO A 286 -1.94 -15.12 -15.69
N PRO A 287 -2.07 -15.96 -16.77
CA PRO A 287 -0.90 -16.53 -17.44
C PRO A 287 0.02 -15.49 -18.08
N TYR A 288 -0.54 -14.41 -18.63
CA TYR A 288 0.25 -13.30 -19.15
C TYR A 288 1.00 -12.60 -18.01
N ARG A 289 0.30 -12.22 -16.93
CA ARG A 289 0.92 -11.59 -15.78
C ARG A 289 2.03 -12.45 -15.16
N LYS A 290 1.82 -13.76 -15.07
CA LYS A 290 2.83 -14.73 -14.60
C LYS A 290 4.11 -14.69 -15.46
N ARG A 291 3.99 -14.73 -16.80
CA ARG A 291 5.15 -14.63 -17.70
C ARG A 291 5.86 -13.29 -17.58
N MET A 292 5.10 -12.20 -17.46
CA MET A 292 5.65 -10.86 -17.37
C MET A 292 6.37 -10.59 -16.05
N VAL A 293 6.08 -11.30 -14.95
CA VAL A 293 6.89 -11.23 -13.72
C VAL A 293 8.36 -11.51 -14.05
N ARG A 294 8.66 -12.60 -14.75
CA ARG A 294 10.05 -12.94 -15.13
C ARG A 294 10.70 -11.84 -15.97
N VAL A 295 9.99 -11.32 -16.97
CA VAL A 295 10.50 -10.29 -17.88
C VAL A 295 10.79 -8.99 -17.16
N GLU A 296 9.82 -8.52 -16.39
CA GLU A 296 9.90 -7.19 -15.76
C GLU A 296 10.83 -7.16 -14.53
N VAL A 297 10.94 -8.27 -13.80
CA VAL A 297 11.92 -8.38 -12.69
C VAL A 297 13.34 -8.37 -13.23
N ARG A 298 13.62 -9.11 -14.32
CA ARG A 298 14.94 -9.06 -14.95
C ARG A 298 15.28 -7.65 -15.42
N ARG A 299 14.38 -7.01 -16.17
CA ARG A 299 14.57 -5.62 -16.63
C ARG A 299 14.79 -4.63 -15.49
N ALA A 300 14.08 -4.81 -14.36
CA ALA A 300 14.26 -3.96 -13.21
C ALA A 300 15.64 -4.15 -12.56
N ALA A 301 16.13 -5.40 -12.49
CA ALA A 301 17.47 -5.70 -11.94
C ALA A 301 18.59 -5.20 -12.85
N GLU A 302 18.47 -5.39 -14.17
CA GLU A 302 19.44 -4.89 -15.19
C GLU A 302 19.51 -3.35 -15.22
N ALA A 303 18.43 -2.66 -14.86
CA ALA A 303 18.37 -1.20 -14.84
C ALA A 303 18.92 -0.57 -13.55
N LEU A 304 19.33 -1.37 -12.55
CA LEU A 304 20.00 -0.83 -11.36
C LEU A 304 21.41 -0.34 -11.71
N PRO A 305 21.82 0.82 -11.13
CA PRO A 305 23.17 1.33 -11.31
C PRO A 305 24.24 0.44 -10.68
#